data_defb6f52a47b2022cf437804ab1a78c3
#
_entry.id   defb6f52a47b2022cf437804ab1a78c3
#
_cell.length_a   1.000
_cell.length_b   1.000
_cell.length_c   1.000
_cell.angle_alpha   90.00
_cell.angle_beta   90.00
_cell.angle_gamma   90.00
#
_symmetry.space_group_name_H-M   'P 1'
#
loop_
_entity.id
_entity.type
_entity.pdbx_description
1 polymer ?
#
loop_
_entity_poly.entity_id
_entity_poly.type
_entity_poly.pdbx_seq_one_letter_code
_entity_poly.pdbx_strand_id
1 'polypeptide(L)'
;MAARRGTTDPSGIGLFPNWGWAWPLNRRIMYNRASVDLDGRPWDTDHPVISWDGTSWVGDVADGGWEPVNTSGKYPFIMKPEGRGYLFGPGRLDGPFPEHYEPWESPLLNPMSPQQNNPAIKSWETIARGAATDYPIVATTHRVVEHLHTGTITRRLPWLVELIPEMFVEMSQELAAEKGIANGDTVIVESARGSVTGKAIVTIRLKPAPVNGTKVHYISLPWNWGYMGLSKGDSANLLSPRIGDPNTGIPEFRAFLCNVRKA
;
A
#
# COMPACT_ATOMS: atom_id res chain seq x y z
N MET A 1 15.01 -12.02 9.04
CA MET A 1 15.25 -12.17 7.58
C MET A 1 16.69 -11.90 7.18
N ALA A 2 17.30 -10.80 7.60
CA ALA A 2 18.70 -10.51 7.28
C ALA A 2 19.68 -11.61 7.76
N ALA A 3 19.47 -12.20 8.92
CA ALA A 3 20.29 -13.25 9.47
C ALA A 3 20.30 -14.57 8.67
N ARG A 4 19.36 -14.72 7.73
CA ARG A 4 19.29 -15.91 6.86
C ARG A 4 19.75 -15.66 5.43
N ARG A 5 20.20 -14.46 5.12
CA ARG A 5 20.85 -14.20 3.85
C ARG A 5 22.12 -15.03 3.74
N GLY A 6 22.26 -15.78 2.66
CA GLY A 6 23.44 -16.60 2.44
C GLY A 6 23.38 -17.98 3.06
N THR A 7 22.33 -18.34 3.81
CA THR A 7 22.15 -19.71 4.28
C THR A 7 21.49 -20.57 3.21
N THR A 8 21.83 -21.86 3.20
CA THR A 8 21.13 -22.82 2.36
C THR A 8 19.70 -22.93 2.78
N ASP A 9 18.80 -22.93 1.81
CA ASP A 9 17.38 -23.12 2.05
C ASP A 9 17.10 -24.51 2.61
N PRO A 10 16.67 -24.65 3.88
CA PRO A 10 16.43 -25.96 4.46
C PRO A 10 15.25 -26.71 3.85
N SER A 11 14.36 -26.03 3.10
CA SER A 11 13.28 -26.70 2.37
C SER A 11 13.77 -27.37 1.08
N GLY A 12 14.98 -27.06 0.63
CA GLY A 12 15.57 -27.58 -0.60
C GLY A 12 14.96 -27.04 -1.90
N ILE A 13 14.02 -26.09 -1.80
CA ILE A 13 13.33 -25.50 -2.96
C ILE A 13 13.81 -24.10 -3.31
N GLY A 14 14.75 -23.56 -2.53
CA GLY A 14 15.32 -22.23 -2.76
C GLY A 14 16.24 -22.23 -3.97
N LEU A 15 15.87 -21.47 -4.98
CA LEU A 15 16.67 -21.29 -6.19
C LEU A 15 17.73 -20.20 -6.05
N PHE A 16 17.69 -19.42 -4.95
CA PHE A 16 18.50 -18.24 -4.76
C PHE A 16 19.21 -18.28 -3.40
N PRO A 17 20.51 -18.48 -3.36
CA PRO A 17 21.24 -18.69 -2.11
C PRO A 17 21.22 -17.52 -1.14
N ASN A 18 20.97 -16.31 -1.63
CA ASN A 18 20.88 -15.10 -0.80
C ASN A 18 19.44 -14.61 -0.61
N TRP A 19 18.46 -15.45 -0.89
CA TRP A 19 17.08 -15.10 -0.73
C TRP A 19 16.70 -15.00 0.74
N GLY A 20 16.06 -13.88 1.09
CA GLY A 20 15.50 -13.74 2.44
C GLY A 20 14.23 -14.56 2.62
N TRP A 21 14.14 -15.26 3.71
CA TRP A 21 13.00 -16.11 4.08
C TRP A 21 11.74 -15.43 4.40
N ALA A 22 11.09 -16.16 3.95
CA ALA A 22 9.92 -16.07 3.50
C ALA A 22 8.75 -15.90 4.40
N TRP A 23 8.12 -14.92 4.03
CA TRP A 23 6.72 -14.68 4.23
C TRP A 23 5.80 -15.93 4.40
N PRO A 24 5.86 -17.04 3.65
CA PRO A 24 4.95 -18.16 3.89
C PRO A 24 5.05 -18.82 5.25
N LEU A 25 6.24 -18.97 5.78
CA LEU A 25 6.42 -19.60 7.10
C LEU A 25 5.94 -18.68 8.22
N ASN A 26 6.38 -17.42 8.21
CA ASN A 26 5.95 -16.45 9.21
C ASN A 26 4.43 -16.20 9.17
N ARG A 27 3.84 -16.22 7.99
CA ARG A 27 2.41 -16.09 7.83
C ARG A 27 1.64 -17.25 8.45
N ARG A 28 2.11 -18.48 8.27
CA ARG A 28 1.50 -19.66 8.87
C ARG A 28 1.53 -19.58 10.39
N ILE A 29 2.68 -19.27 10.97
CA ILE A 29 2.83 -19.09 12.41
C ILE A 29 1.84 -18.04 12.93
N MET A 30 1.79 -16.89 12.29
CA MET A 30 0.92 -15.80 12.70
C MET A 30 -0.57 -16.18 12.66
N TYR A 31 -1.03 -16.83 11.60
CA TYR A 31 -2.43 -17.24 11.51
C TYR A 31 -2.78 -18.42 12.42
N ASN A 32 -1.88 -19.37 12.56
CA ASN A 32 -2.11 -20.49 13.45
C ASN A 32 -2.19 -20.04 14.91
N ARG A 33 -1.27 -19.18 15.35
CA ARG A 33 -1.33 -18.64 16.72
C ARG A 33 -2.54 -17.75 16.97
N ALA A 34 -3.10 -17.13 15.96
CA ALA A 34 -4.35 -16.38 16.08
C ALA A 34 -5.58 -17.29 16.32
N SER A 35 -5.45 -18.61 16.12
CA SER A 35 -6.51 -19.59 16.38
C SER A 35 -6.64 -20.01 17.86
N VAL A 36 -5.82 -19.47 18.73
CA VAL A 36 -5.79 -19.82 20.15
C VAL A 36 -5.90 -18.58 21.04
N ASP A 37 -6.29 -18.79 22.28
CA ASP A 37 -6.31 -17.77 23.34
C ASP A 37 -4.88 -17.51 23.92
N LEU A 38 -4.78 -16.61 24.88
CA LEU A 38 -3.51 -16.25 25.52
C LEU A 38 -2.87 -17.41 26.30
N ASP A 39 -3.64 -18.41 26.68
CA ASP A 39 -3.17 -19.61 27.34
C ASP A 39 -2.80 -20.73 26.38
N GLY A 40 -3.00 -20.51 25.07
CA GLY A 40 -2.69 -21.47 24.04
C GLY A 40 -3.81 -22.50 23.82
N ARG A 41 -5.04 -22.20 24.29
CA ARG A 41 -6.21 -23.05 24.07
C ARG A 41 -6.90 -22.66 22.76
N PRO A 42 -7.28 -23.61 21.92
CA PRO A 42 -8.03 -23.33 20.70
C PRO A 42 -9.34 -22.60 20.97
N TRP A 43 -9.66 -21.60 20.17
CA TRP A 43 -10.97 -20.95 20.20
C TRP A 43 -12.09 -21.90 19.79
N ASP A 44 -11.83 -22.75 18.80
CA ASP A 44 -12.70 -23.84 18.39
C ASP A 44 -12.10 -25.15 18.90
N THR A 45 -12.68 -25.69 19.96
CA THR A 45 -12.20 -26.92 20.60
C THR A 45 -12.53 -28.16 19.81
N ASP A 46 -13.55 -28.09 18.96
CA ASP A 46 -13.99 -29.23 18.14
C ASP A 46 -13.14 -29.37 16.87
N HIS A 47 -12.59 -28.23 16.39
CA HIS A 47 -11.74 -28.19 15.20
C HIS A 47 -10.46 -27.37 15.46
N PRO A 48 -9.60 -27.82 16.36
CA PRO A 48 -8.39 -27.06 16.70
C PRO A 48 -7.42 -27.01 15.53
N VAL A 49 -6.88 -25.83 15.25
CA VAL A 49 -5.78 -25.68 14.27
C VAL A 49 -4.46 -26.01 14.92
N ILE A 50 -4.16 -25.36 16.04
CA ILE A 50 -3.03 -25.68 16.93
C ILE A 50 -3.45 -25.54 18.37
N SER A 51 -2.65 -26.11 19.28
CA SER A 51 -2.77 -25.92 20.72
C SER A 51 -1.39 -25.93 21.38
N TRP A 52 -1.30 -25.32 22.56
CA TRP A 52 -0.09 -25.36 23.38
C TRP A 52 -0.16 -26.57 24.32
N ASP A 53 0.83 -27.48 24.25
CA ASP A 53 0.87 -28.69 25.08
C ASP A 53 1.59 -28.49 26.42
N GLY A 54 2.03 -27.29 26.74
CA GLY A 54 2.84 -26.95 27.89
C GLY A 54 4.30 -26.68 27.56
N THR A 55 4.78 -27.13 26.41
CA THR A 55 6.16 -27.02 25.95
C THR A 55 6.29 -26.48 24.53
N SER A 56 5.40 -26.88 23.67
CA SER A 56 5.45 -26.57 22.25
C SER A 56 4.06 -26.40 21.64
N TRP A 57 4.01 -25.80 20.45
CA TRP A 57 2.81 -25.75 19.65
C TRP A 57 2.63 -27.05 18.86
N VAL A 58 1.49 -27.69 19.03
CA VAL A 58 1.11 -28.93 18.33
C VAL A 58 -0.12 -28.71 17.49
N GLY A 59 -0.25 -29.41 16.36
CA GLY A 59 -1.39 -29.33 15.47
C GLY A 59 -1.02 -29.33 13.99
N ASP A 60 -1.91 -28.81 13.16
CA ASP A 60 -1.83 -28.90 11.70
C ASP A 60 -0.54 -28.30 11.13
N VAL A 61 -0.18 -27.11 11.58
CA VAL A 61 1.11 -26.50 11.27
C VAL A 61 1.70 -26.02 12.56
N ALA A 62 2.42 -26.87 13.27
CA ALA A 62 3.25 -26.48 14.38
C ALA A 62 4.22 -25.38 13.93
N ASP A 63 4.61 -24.51 14.84
CA ASP A 63 5.61 -23.48 14.56
C ASP A 63 6.85 -24.12 13.95
N GLY A 64 7.16 -23.71 12.76
CA GLY A 64 8.18 -24.39 11.95
C GLY A 64 9.56 -24.41 12.58
N GLY A 65 10.18 -25.56 12.52
CA GLY A 65 11.43 -25.93 13.15
C GLY A 65 12.68 -25.31 12.58
N TRP A 66 12.66 -24.08 12.08
CA TRP A 66 13.90 -23.47 11.60
C TRP A 66 14.29 -22.23 12.37
N GLU A 67 15.56 -22.14 12.66
CA GLU A 67 16.15 -20.93 13.19
C GLU A 67 16.14 -19.77 12.17
N PRO A 68 15.89 -18.56 12.61
CA PRO A 68 15.64 -18.07 13.95
C PRO A 68 14.15 -17.93 14.31
N VAL A 69 13.29 -18.77 13.80
CA VAL A 69 11.88 -18.76 14.20
C VAL A 69 11.78 -19.25 15.63
N ASN A 70 11.40 -18.36 16.53
CA ASN A 70 11.20 -18.74 17.91
C ASN A 70 9.91 -19.53 18.08
N THR A 71 10.04 -20.81 18.34
CA THR A 71 8.95 -21.75 18.55
C THR A 71 8.63 -21.98 20.01
N SER A 72 9.45 -21.47 20.93
CA SER A 72 9.32 -21.71 22.36
C SER A 72 8.33 -20.80 23.10
N GLY A 73 7.82 -19.78 22.42
CA GLY A 73 6.85 -18.87 23.03
C GLY A 73 5.43 -19.42 22.99
N LYS A 74 4.79 -19.52 24.14
CA LYS A 74 3.39 -19.98 24.21
C LYS A 74 2.37 -18.93 23.74
N TYR A 75 2.74 -17.66 23.78
CA TYR A 75 1.80 -16.58 23.48
C TYR A 75 1.39 -16.53 22.01
N PRO A 76 0.11 -16.28 21.71
CA PRO A 76 -0.34 -16.11 20.34
C PRO A 76 0.40 -14.95 19.66
N PHE A 77 0.80 -15.16 18.42
CA PHE A 77 1.43 -14.14 17.61
C PHE A 77 0.38 -13.40 16.80
N ILE A 78 -0.29 -12.47 17.45
CA ILE A 78 -1.38 -11.68 16.87
C ILE A 78 -1.14 -10.19 17.10
N MET A 79 -1.85 -9.38 16.33
CA MET A 79 -1.73 -7.92 16.41
C MET A 79 -2.26 -7.34 17.73
N LYS A 80 -3.20 -8.04 18.37
CA LYS A 80 -3.73 -7.70 19.69
C LYS A 80 -3.68 -8.92 20.60
N PRO A 81 -3.26 -8.75 21.87
CA PRO A 81 -3.07 -9.86 22.79
C PRO A 81 -4.34 -10.70 23.03
N GLU A 82 -5.48 -10.07 23.00
CA GLU A 82 -6.77 -10.71 23.22
C GLU A 82 -7.31 -11.51 22.03
N GLY A 83 -6.65 -11.46 20.86
CA GLY A 83 -7.01 -12.23 19.68
C GLY A 83 -8.37 -11.93 19.07
N ARG A 84 -8.98 -10.80 19.41
CA ARG A 84 -10.33 -10.42 18.98
C ARG A 84 -10.28 -9.34 17.93
N GLY A 85 -11.20 -9.42 16.97
CA GLY A 85 -11.51 -8.31 16.07
C GLY A 85 -12.43 -7.30 16.76
N TYR A 86 -12.14 -6.03 16.55
CA TYR A 86 -12.98 -4.94 17.06
C TYR A 86 -13.63 -4.20 15.90
N LEU A 87 -14.94 -4.14 15.90
CA LEU A 87 -15.68 -3.21 15.06
C LEU A 87 -15.64 -1.80 15.66
N PHE A 88 -15.82 -1.74 16.98
CA PHE A 88 -15.77 -0.51 17.77
C PHE A 88 -14.94 -0.81 19.02
N GLY A 89 -13.67 -0.47 18.97
CA GLY A 89 -12.75 -0.76 20.08
C GLY A 89 -12.42 0.48 20.89
N PRO A 90 -12.07 0.32 22.17
CA PRO A 90 -11.50 1.39 22.97
C PRO A 90 -10.16 1.85 22.37
N GLY A 91 -9.84 3.12 22.55
CA GLY A 91 -8.60 3.70 22.06
C GLY A 91 -8.60 4.05 20.56
N ARG A 92 -9.73 4.00 19.90
CA ARG A 92 -9.91 4.56 18.56
C ARG A 92 -9.92 6.08 18.63
N LEU A 93 -9.35 6.70 17.60
CA LEU A 93 -9.30 8.16 17.51
C LEU A 93 -10.53 8.74 16.80
N ASP A 94 -11.22 7.93 16.01
CA ASP A 94 -12.52 8.25 15.41
C ASP A 94 -13.66 7.61 16.22
N GLY A 95 -14.88 8.09 15.99
CA GLY A 95 -16.08 7.58 16.63
C GLY A 95 -16.43 6.15 16.26
N PRO A 96 -17.46 5.56 16.90
CA PRO A 96 -17.89 4.19 16.60
C PRO A 96 -18.58 4.06 15.24
N PHE A 97 -19.01 5.16 14.64
CA PHE A 97 -19.62 5.18 13.32
C PHE A 97 -18.66 5.76 12.29
N PRO A 98 -18.73 5.32 11.04
CA PRO A 98 -17.98 5.94 9.96
C PRO A 98 -18.32 7.43 9.86
N GLU A 99 -17.29 8.23 9.77
CA GLU A 99 -17.42 9.67 9.52
C GLU A 99 -16.77 10.01 8.19
N HIS A 100 -17.24 11.07 7.55
CA HIS A 100 -16.60 11.59 6.36
C HIS A 100 -15.46 12.51 6.77
N TYR A 101 -14.26 12.21 6.26
CA TYR A 101 -13.09 13.04 6.42
C TYR A 101 -12.60 13.53 5.07
N GLU A 102 -12.12 14.76 5.03
CA GLU A 102 -11.39 15.23 3.88
C GLU A 102 -10.03 14.53 3.80
N PRO A 103 -9.52 14.27 2.58
CA PRO A 103 -8.16 13.80 2.39
C PRO A 103 -7.17 14.86 2.93
N TRP A 104 -5.95 14.42 3.25
CA TRP A 104 -4.86 15.30 3.71
C TRP A 104 -4.64 16.50 2.80
N GLU A 105 -4.78 16.29 1.49
CA GLU A 105 -4.71 17.32 0.47
C GLU A 105 -6.01 17.32 -0.33
N SER A 106 -6.62 18.49 -0.48
CA SER A 106 -7.82 18.67 -1.29
C SER A 106 -7.68 19.92 -2.15
N PRO A 107 -8.13 19.91 -3.41
CA PRO A 107 -8.09 21.09 -4.27
C PRO A 107 -9.17 22.12 -3.91
N LEU A 108 -10.16 21.72 -3.15
CA LEU A 108 -11.31 22.55 -2.79
C LEU A 108 -11.64 22.39 -1.31
N LEU A 109 -12.27 23.42 -0.78
CA LEU A 109 -12.90 23.34 0.55
C LEU A 109 -14.20 22.54 0.45
N ASN A 110 -14.41 21.64 1.40
CA ASN A 110 -15.68 20.92 1.48
C ASN A 110 -16.75 21.83 2.13
N PRO A 111 -17.83 22.17 1.42
CA PRO A 111 -18.88 23.02 1.97
C PRO A 111 -19.73 22.31 3.04
N MET A 112 -19.64 20.98 3.11
CA MET A 112 -20.45 20.18 4.06
C MET A 112 -19.71 19.87 5.36
N SER A 113 -18.44 20.18 5.44
CA SER A 113 -17.63 19.94 6.65
C SER A 113 -16.68 21.11 6.91
N PRO A 114 -16.67 21.66 8.13
CA PRO A 114 -15.68 22.67 8.51
C PRO A 114 -14.27 22.09 8.64
N GLN A 115 -14.15 20.77 8.70
CA GLN A 115 -12.86 20.09 8.81
C GLN A 115 -12.24 19.92 7.42
N GLN A 116 -11.21 20.68 7.18
CA GLN A 116 -10.47 20.64 5.92
C GLN A 116 -9.29 19.67 5.97
N ASN A 117 -9.05 19.06 7.11
CA ASN A 117 -8.09 17.99 7.32
C ASN A 117 -8.81 16.84 7.99
N ASN A 118 -8.40 15.62 7.67
CA ASN A 118 -8.84 14.48 8.44
C ASN A 118 -8.29 14.61 9.88
N PRO A 119 -9.13 14.82 10.90
CA PRO A 119 -8.65 15.01 12.28
C PRO A 119 -8.02 13.73 12.83
N ALA A 120 -8.32 12.62 12.22
CA ALA A 120 -7.83 11.32 12.59
C ALA A 120 -6.58 10.89 11.81
N ILE A 121 -6.00 11.76 10.97
CA ILE A 121 -4.77 11.44 10.24
C ILE A 121 -3.59 11.30 11.20
N LYS A 122 -2.85 10.22 11.02
CA LYS A 122 -1.56 9.98 11.68
C LYS A 122 -0.42 10.34 10.73
N SER A 123 0.36 11.34 11.12
CA SER A 123 1.62 11.65 10.46
C SER A 123 2.77 11.12 11.29
N TRP A 124 3.72 10.42 10.65
CA TRP A 124 4.90 9.88 11.33
C TRP A 124 6.08 10.83 11.33
N GLU A 125 6.02 11.86 10.50
CA GLU A 125 7.07 12.87 10.37
C GLU A 125 6.46 14.18 9.83
N THR A 126 7.22 15.24 9.89
CA THR A 126 6.84 16.49 9.20
C THR A 126 7.00 16.27 7.71
N ILE A 127 5.89 16.33 6.98
CA ILE A 127 5.84 16.17 5.53
C ILE A 127 5.30 17.43 4.87
N ALA A 128 5.79 17.72 3.68
CA ALA A 128 5.29 18.82 2.89
C ALA A 128 3.85 18.54 2.44
N ARG A 129 2.97 19.53 2.62
CA ARG A 129 1.59 19.52 2.15
C ARG A 129 1.48 20.34 0.87
N GLY A 130 0.86 19.77 -0.16
CA GLY A 130 0.59 20.48 -1.41
C GLY A 130 -0.53 21.49 -1.25
N ALA A 131 -0.29 22.71 -1.71
CA ALA A 131 -1.33 23.73 -1.83
C ALA A 131 -1.99 23.61 -3.21
N ALA A 132 -3.31 23.79 -3.27
CA ALA A 132 -4.06 23.70 -4.53
C ALA A 132 -3.64 24.78 -5.56
N THR A 133 -3.06 25.88 -5.12
CA THR A 133 -2.50 26.92 -6.00
C THR A 133 -1.32 26.41 -6.84
N ASP A 134 -0.51 25.55 -6.27
CA ASP A 134 0.71 25.04 -6.90
C ASP A 134 0.48 23.67 -7.53
N TYR A 135 -0.38 22.88 -6.89
CA TYR A 135 -0.71 21.50 -7.25
C TYR A 135 -2.23 21.34 -7.41
N PRO A 136 -2.83 21.87 -8.51
CA PRO A 136 -4.29 21.93 -8.65
C PRO A 136 -4.95 20.62 -9.09
N ILE A 137 -4.18 19.59 -9.37
CA ILE A 137 -4.66 18.33 -9.92
C ILE A 137 -4.66 17.26 -8.82
N VAL A 138 -5.74 16.50 -8.74
CA VAL A 138 -5.80 15.35 -7.83
C VAL A 138 -5.14 14.14 -8.51
N ALA A 139 -4.19 13.52 -7.84
CA ALA A 139 -3.61 12.26 -8.25
C ALA A 139 -4.20 11.09 -7.48
N THR A 140 -4.45 10.01 -8.19
CA THR A 140 -4.77 8.70 -7.60
C THR A 140 -3.82 7.64 -8.11
N THR A 141 -3.74 6.53 -7.42
CA THR A 141 -2.93 5.39 -7.86
C THR A 141 -3.80 4.18 -8.18
N HIS A 142 -3.38 3.40 -9.17
CA HIS A 142 -4.05 2.17 -9.55
C HIS A 142 -3.05 1.02 -9.74
N ARG A 143 -3.58 -0.17 -9.96
CA ARG A 143 -2.81 -1.36 -10.32
C ARG A 143 -2.98 -1.64 -11.80
N VAL A 144 -1.92 -2.17 -12.42
CA VAL A 144 -2.03 -2.83 -13.72
C VAL A 144 -2.13 -4.33 -13.50
N VAL A 145 -2.86 -5.02 -14.37
CA VAL A 145 -3.11 -6.47 -14.23
C VAL A 145 -1.89 -7.32 -14.54
N GLU A 146 -0.97 -6.78 -15.33
CA GLU A 146 0.27 -7.44 -15.76
C GLU A 146 1.31 -7.54 -14.64
N HIS A 147 1.18 -6.69 -13.62
CA HIS A 147 2.14 -6.67 -12.52
C HIS A 147 1.50 -6.95 -11.17
N LEU A 148 2.11 -7.88 -10.43
CA LEU A 148 1.66 -8.26 -9.10
C LEU A 148 2.19 -7.28 -8.04
N HIS A 149 1.30 -6.72 -7.23
CA HIS A 149 1.63 -5.80 -6.13
C HIS A 149 2.55 -4.67 -6.59
N THR A 150 3.71 -4.52 -5.95
CA THR A 150 4.70 -3.49 -6.28
C THR A 150 5.49 -3.77 -7.58
N GLY A 151 5.18 -4.85 -8.26
CA GLY A 151 5.83 -5.22 -9.52
C GLY A 151 7.25 -5.76 -9.40
N THR A 152 7.81 -5.84 -8.20
CA THR A 152 9.21 -6.25 -7.99
C THR A 152 9.54 -7.66 -8.50
N ILE A 153 8.56 -8.55 -8.52
CA ILE A 153 8.70 -9.90 -9.06
C ILE A 153 8.39 -9.90 -10.56
N THR A 154 7.24 -9.38 -10.94
CA THR A 154 6.69 -9.51 -12.30
C THR A 154 7.38 -8.61 -13.33
N ARG A 155 7.93 -7.46 -12.93
CA ARG A 155 8.76 -6.62 -13.82
C ARG A 155 10.14 -7.23 -14.16
N ARG A 156 10.38 -8.47 -13.75
CA ARG A 156 11.54 -9.28 -14.14
C ARG A 156 11.19 -10.35 -15.16
N LEU A 157 9.95 -10.48 -15.54
CA LEU A 157 9.45 -11.44 -16.52
C LEU A 157 9.32 -10.73 -17.87
N PRO A 158 10.13 -11.11 -18.89
CA PRO A 158 10.22 -10.39 -20.16
C PRO A 158 8.86 -10.21 -20.84
N TRP A 159 8.03 -11.26 -20.87
CA TRP A 159 6.72 -11.20 -21.53
C TRP A 159 5.72 -10.25 -20.84
N LEU A 160 5.81 -10.08 -19.52
CA LEU A 160 4.97 -9.11 -18.81
C LEU A 160 5.47 -7.67 -19.01
N VAL A 161 6.79 -7.52 -19.11
CA VAL A 161 7.41 -6.23 -19.44
C VAL A 161 7.10 -5.82 -20.89
N GLU A 162 7.02 -6.78 -21.80
CA GLU A 162 6.62 -6.52 -23.19
C GLU A 162 5.18 -5.98 -23.27
N LEU A 163 4.28 -6.51 -22.45
CA LEU A 163 2.89 -6.04 -22.39
C LEU A 163 2.78 -4.62 -21.83
N ILE A 164 3.56 -4.29 -20.81
CA ILE A 164 3.61 -2.95 -20.20
C ILE A 164 5.06 -2.55 -19.94
N PRO A 165 5.73 -1.95 -20.94
CA PRO A 165 7.16 -1.70 -20.89
C PRO A 165 7.58 -0.52 -20.02
N GLU A 166 6.69 0.45 -19.80
CA GLU A 166 7.01 1.73 -19.15
C GLU A 166 5.92 2.17 -18.16
N MET A 167 6.33 2.92 -17.16
CA MET A 167 5.39 3.64 -16.31
C MET A 167 4.65 4.70 -17.13
N PHE A 168 3.37 4.87 -16.83
CA PHE A 168 2.51 5.82 -17.53
C PHE A 168 1.65 6.64 -16.56
N VAL A 169 1.09 7.72 -17.11
CA VAL A 169 0.19 8.63 -16.40
C VAL A 169 -1.06 8.81 -17.24
N GLU A 170 -2.18 8.34 -16.74
CA GLU A 170 -3.47 8.54 -17.40
C GLU A 170 -4.03 9.92 -17.07
N MET A 171 -4.54 10.60 -18.07
CA MET A 171 -5.17 11.91 -17.95
C MET A 171 -6.31 12.09 -18.93
N SER A 172 -7.21 13.02 -18.64
CA SER A 172 -8.31 13.37 -19.55
C SER A 172 -7.81 14.10 -20.79
N GLN A 173 -8.63 14.07 -21.85
CA GLN A 173 -8.36 14.83 -23.05
C GLN A 173 -8.33 16.33 -22.78
N GLU A 174 -9.20 16.81 -21.91
CA GLU A 174 -9.28 18.22 -21.51
C GLU A 174 -8.00 18.67 -20.80
N LEU A 175 -7.53 17.91 -19.82
CA LEU A 175 -6.27 18.22 -19.12
C LEU A 175 -5.08 18.18 -20.06
N ALA A 176 -5.01 17.17 -20.93
CA ALA A 176 -3.95 17.05 -21.91
C ALA A 176 -3.91 18.26 -22.86
N ALA A 177 -5.07 18.70 -23.34
CA ALA A 177 -5.18 19.90 -24.18
C ALA A 177 -4.76 21.18 -23.44
N GLU A 178 -5.20 21.36 -22.19
CA GLU A 178 -4.85 22.51 -21.35
C GLU A 178 -3.33 22.59 -21.08
N LYS A 179 -2.67 21.42 -20.96
CA LYS A 179 -1.23 21.33 -20.67
C LYS A 179 -0.35 21.18 -21.93
N GLY A 180 -0.95 21.12 -23.12
CA GLY A 180 -0.22 20.90 -24.38
C GLY A 180 0.47 19.54 -24.45
N ILE A 181 -0.13 18.52 -23.84
CA ILE A 181 0.40 17.15 -23.77
C ILE A 181 -0.32 16.30 -24.80
N ALA A 182 0.44 15.58 -25.62
CA ALA A 182 -0.06 14.58 -26.55
C ALA A 182 0.04 13.17 -25.94
N ASN A 183 -0.78 12.25 -26.44
CA ASN A 183 -0.69 10.86 -26.07
C ASN A 183 0.70 10.29 -26.44
N GLY A 184 1.36 9.62 -25.50
CA GLY A 184 2.72 9.09 -25.65
C GLY A 184 3.85 10.08 -25.31
N ASP A 185 3.55 11.35 -25.05
CA ASP A 185 4.55 12.29 -24.56
C ASP A 185 5.16 11.82 -23.23
N THR A 186 6.41 12.14 -23.03
CA THR A 186 7.01 12.01 -21.70
C THR A 186 6.55 13.18 -20.84
N VAL A 187 6.02 12.87 -19.68
CA VAL A 187 5.52 13.86 -18.71
C VAL A 187 6.19 13.71 -17.35
N ILE A 188 6.25 14.81 -16.66
CA ILE A 188 6.70 14.87 -15.26
C ILE A 188 5.48 15.19 -14.41
N VAL A 189 5.21 14.36 -13.42
CA VAL A 189 4.22 14.61 -12.37
C VAL A 189 4.97 15.06 -11.12
N GLU A 190 4.55 16.18 -10.56
CA GLU A 190 5.19 16.80 -9.41
C GLU A 190 4.19 16.97 -8.27
N SER A 191 4.62 16.73 -7.05
CA SER A 191 3.91 17.05 -5.82
C SER A 191 4.79 17.85 -4.88
N ALA A 192 4.28 18.28 -3.76
CA ALA A 192 5.08 18.97 -2.75
C ALA A 192 6.26 18.13 -2.20
N ARG A 193 6.32 16.83 -2.50
CA ARG A 193 7.30 15.87 -1.97
C ARG A 193 8.34 15.41 -2.98
N GLY A 194 8.01 15.44 -4.24
CA GLY A 194 8.93 15.00 -5.27
C GLY A 194 8.27 14.94 -6.64
N SER A 195 8.95 14.30 -7.57
CA SER A 195 8.49 14.13 -8.94
C SER A 195 8.74 12.73 -9.47
N VAL A 196 7.93 12.32 -10.44
CA VAL A 196 8.08 11.08 -11.19
C VAL A 196 7.91 11.35 -12.69
N THR A 197 8.53 10.51 -13.51
CA THR A 197 8.45 10.59 -14.96
C THR A 197 7.68 9.38 -15.50
N GLY A 198 6.83 9.61 -16.50
CA GLY A 198 6.08 8.56 -17.17
C GLY A 198 5.58 8.95 -18.56
N LYS A 199 4.97 8.02 -19.26
CA LYS A 199 4.34 8.26 -20.56
C LYS A 199 2.90 8.73 -20.38
N ALA A 200 2.49 9.78 -21.05
CA ALA A 200 1.11 10.24 -21.02
C ALA A 200 0.19 9.26 -21.76
N ILE A 201 -0.85 8.81 -21.12
CA ILE A 201 -1.99 8.12 -21.72
C ILE A 201 -3.19 9.06 -21.66
N VAL A 202 -3.54 9.65 -22.80
CA VAL A 202 -4.70 10.52 -22.92
C VAL A 202 -5.93 9.65 -23.17
N THR A 203 -6.87 9.66 -22.25
CA THR A 203 -7.98 8.69 -22.24
C THR A 203 -9.33 9.37 -22.01
N ILE A 204 -10.39 8.75 -22.52
CA ILE A 204 -11.78 9.12 -22.24
C ILE A 204 -12.31 8.57 -20.92
N ARG A 205 -11.55 7.67 -20.27
CA ARG A 205 -11.94 7.08 -18.98
C ARG A 205 -11.90 8.09 -17.84
N LEU A 206 -10.97 9.04 -17.92
CA LEU A 206 -10.87 10.12 -16.96
C LEU A 206 -11.55 11.36 -17.53
N LYS A 207 -12.38 11.98 -16.72
CA LYS A 207 -13.03 13.25 -17.03
C LYS A 207 -12.89 14.17 -15.83
N PRO A 208 -12.71 15.47 -16.02
CA PRO A 208 -12.71 16.41 -14.90
C PRO A 208 -14.05 16.33 -14.15
N ALA A 209 -13.97 16.40 -12.83
CA ALA A 209 -15.14 16.39 -11.97
C ALA A 209 -15.65 17.82 -11.76
N PRO A 210 -16.94 18.10 -11.99
CA PRO A 210 -17.54 19.36 -11.60
C PRO A 210 -17.85 19.33 -10.11
N VAL A 211 -17.13 20.12 -9.32
CA VAL A 211 -17.33 20.21 -7.86
C VAL A 211 -17.59 21.68 -7.52
N ASN A 212 -18.78 22.00 -7.00
CA ASN A 212 -19.17 23.34 -6.59
C ASN A 212 -18.91 24.42 -7.68
N GLY A 213 -19.19 24.09 -8.93
CA GLY A 213 -18.97 24.99 -10.05
C GLY A 213 -17.49 25.08 -10.52
N THR A 214 -16.59 24.44 -9.85
CA THR A 214 -15.17 24.36 -10.24
C THR A 214 -14.88 23.05 -10.94
N LYS A 215 -14.11 23.12 -12.01
CA LYS A 215 -13.62 21.95 -12.74
C LYS A 215 -12.35 21.44 -12.06
N VAL A 216 -12.43 20.25 -11.47
CA VAL A 216 -11.30 19.58 -10.82
C VAL A 216 -10.77 18.49 -11.74
N HIS A 217 -9.53 18.63 -12.17
CA HIS A 217 -8.82 17.61 -12.93
C HIS A 217 -8.24 16.56 -12.00
N TYR A 218 -8.14 15.34 -12.52
CA TYR A 218 -7.39 14.28 -11.86
C TYR A 218 -6.63 13.42 -12.85
N ILE A 219 -5.57 12.82 -12.36
CA ILE A 219 -4.74 11.87 -13.09
C ILE A 219 -4.65 10.56 -12.31
N SER A 220 -4.29 9.51 -13.02
CA SER A 220 -4.06 8.21 -12.41
C SER A 220 -2.73 7.63 -12.87
N LEU A 221 -1.96 7.08 -11.94
CA LEU A 221 -0.68 6.46 -12.26
C LEU A 221 -0.55 5.11 -11.55
N PRO A 222 0.12 4.12 -12.18
CA PRO A 222 0.30 2.83 -11.54
C PRO A 222 1.35 2.91 -10.43
N TRP A 223 1.11 2.19 -9.35
CA TRP A 223 2.06 2.09 -8.23
C TRP A 223 2.98 0.86 -8.30
N ASN A 224 2.94 0.14 -9.43
CA ASN A 224 3.68 -1.10 -9.63
C ASN A 224 5.16 -0.88 -10.01
N TRP A 225 5.60 0.36 -10.22
CA TRP A 225 6.97 0.71 -10.54
C TRP A 225 7.77 1.15 -9.32
N GLY A 226 9.08 1.25 -9.48
CA GLY A 226 10.04 1.62 -8.47
C GLY A 226 11.35 0.85 -8.61
N TYR A 227 11.91 0.45 -7.48
CA TYR A 227 13.22 -0.18 -7.43
C TYR A 227 13.34 -1.45 -8.27
N MET A 228 14.33 -1.45 -9.16
CA MET A 228 14.75 -2.55 -10.05
C MET A 228 13.65 -3.13 -10.96
N GLY A 229 14.06 -3.98 -11.85
CA GLY A 229 13.25 -4.67 -12.86
C GLY A 229 13.85 -4.45 -14.26
N LEU A 230 13.33 -5.16 -15.25
CA LEU A 230 13.69 -4.96 -16.66
C LEU A 230 13.03 -3.66 -17.17
N SER A 231 11.79 -3.42 -16.75
CA SER A 231 11.10 -2.17 -16.97
C SER A 231 11.49 -1.16 -15.89
N LYS A 232 11.95 0.00 -16.30
CA LYS A 232 12.32 1.10 -15.41
C LYS A 232 11.13 2.05 -15.22
N GLY A 233 11.09 2.71 -14.09
CA GLY A 233 10.08 3.70 -13.76
C GLY A 233 10.19 4.10 -12.30
N ASP A 234 9.65 5.25 -11.96
CA ASP A 234 9.70 5.81 -10.63
C ASP A 234 8.62 5.22 -9.73
N SER A 235 8.84 5.28 -8.43
CA SER A 235 7.83 4.89 -7.46
C SER A 235 6.80 6.01 -7.25
N ALA A 236 5.52 5.70 -7.37
CA ALA A 236 4.44 6.63 -7.04
C ALA A 236 4.51 7.13 -5.57
N ASN A 237 5.19 6.40 -4.70
CA ASN A 237 5.40 6.81 -3.31
C ASN A 237 6.27 8.08 -3.16
N LEU A 238 7.01 8.48 -4.20
CA LEU A 238 7.73 9.76 -4.21
C LEU A 238 6.76 10.96 -4.22
N LEU A 239 5.53 10.74 -4.67
CA LEU A 239 4.52 11.79 -4.78
C LEU A 239 3.56 11.81 -3.59
N SER A 240 3.22 10.64 -3.05
CA SER A 240 2.20 10.50 -2.02
C SER A 240 2.71 10.93 -0.63
N PRO A 241 1.83 11.49 0.23
CA PRO A 241 2.21 11.82 1.59
C PRO A 241 2.36 10.55 2.45
N ARG A 242 3.27 10.59 3.42
CA ARG A 242 3.42 9.53 4.42
C ARG A 242 2.50 9.77 5.60
N ILE A 243 1.25 9.59 5.35
CA ILE A 243 0.18 9.71 6.34
C ILE A 243 -0.68 8.46 6.33
N GLY A 244 -1.40 8.23 7.37
CA GLY A 244 -2.26 7.05 7.44
C GLY A 244 -3.41 7.19 8.41
N ASP A 245 -4.25 6.20 8.36
CA ASP A 245 -5.33 6.04 9.32
C ASP A 245 -4.79 6.01 10.75
N PRO A 246 -5.37 6.77 11.68
CA PRO A 246 -4.82 6.92 13.03
C PRO A 246 -4.90 5.64 13.86
N ASN A 247 -5.82 4.76 13.56
CA ASN A 247 -6.00 3.51 14.29
C ASN A 247 -5.16 2.37 13.71
N THR A 248 -5.13 2.24 12.38
CA THR A 248 -4.51 1.12 11.69
C THR A 248 -3.16 1.44 11.08
N GLY A 249 -2.87 2.72 10.84
CA GLY A 249 -1.69 3.16 10.11
C GLY A 249 -1.74 2.84 8.61
N ILE A 250 -2.91 2.49 8.06
CA ILE A 250 -3.06 2.25 6.62
C ILE A 250 -2.79 3.55 5.87
N PRO A 251 -1.83 3.57 4.94
CA PRO A 251 -1.40 4.80 4.29
C PRO A 251 -2.44 5.33 3.31
N GLU A 252 -2.62 6.65 3.30
CA GLU A 252 -3.43 7.37 2.33
C GLU A 252 -2.57 7.73 1.10
N PHE A 253 -2.63 6.90 0.08
CA PHE A 253 -1.84 7.08 -1.16
C PHE A 253 -2.70 7.19 -2.43
N ARG A 254 -4.02 7.35 -2.26
CA ARG A 254 -4.95 7.39 -3.39
C ARG A 254 -5.58 8.76 -3.63
N ALA A 255 -5.23 9.74 -2.81
CA ALA A 255 -5.69 11.10 -2.97
C ALA A 255 -4.61 12.06 -2.48
N PHE A 256 -3.92 12.70 -3.39
CA PHE A 256 -2.93 13.74 -3.10
C PHE A 256 -2.91 14.75 -4.25
N LEU A 257 -2.37 15.93 -3.96
CA LEU A 257 -2.29 16.99 -4.96
C LEU A 257 -0.99 16.91 -5.76
N CYS A 258 -1.11 17.21 -7.05
CA CYS A 258 0.01 17.25 -7.97
C CYS A 258 -0.19 18.29 -9.07
N ASN A 259 0.85 18.46 -9.86
CA ASN A 259 0.81 19.11 -11.16
C ASN A 259 1.44 18.18 -12.20
N VAL A 260 1.12 18.39 -13.48
CA VAL A 260 1.70 17.64 -14.58
C VAL A 260 2.15 18.60 -15.67
N ARG A 261 3.29 18.32 -16.25
CA ARG A 261 3.84 19.06 -17.38
C ARG A 261 4.55 18.12 -18.33
N LYS A 262 4.72 18.58 -19.57
CA LYS A 262 5.60 17.92 -20.54
C LYS A 262 7.05 17.99 -20.05
N ALA A 263 7.81 16.91 -20.24
CA ALA A 263 9.21 16.79 -19.86
C ALA A 263 10.14 17.66 -20.69
#